data_b644bb3bc8ba47d4c533c92a372a9666
#
_entry.id   b644bb3bc8ba47d4c533c92a372a9666
#
_cell.length_a   1.000
_cell.length_b   1.000
_cell.length_c   1.000
_cell.angle_alpha   90.00
_cell.angle_beta   90.00
_cell.angle_gamma   90.00
#
_symmetry.space_group_name_H-M   'P 1'
#
loop_
_entity.id
_entity.type
_entity.pdbx_description
1 polymer ?
#
loop_
_entity_poly.entity_id
_entity_poly.type
_entity_poly.pdbx_seq_one_letter_code
_entity_poly.pdbx_strand_id
1 'polypeptide(L)'
;MNKLLSLSVLATTLLLSSCSNAPQEEPLAKVIDRGLKASTEQALLMAKELEQQDGRLPKSIKDGKLETSDCYWWCSGFFPGELWYLYENNPTPELKKYAGLFTERLEKVQHVTDNHDVGFM
;
A
#
# COMPACT_ATOMS: atom_id res chain seq x y z
N MET A 1 13.79 -21.41 61.75
CA MET A 1 14.65 -21.19 60.55
C MET A 1 13.98 -21.53 59.21
N ASN A 2 12.98 -22.40 59.16
CA ASN A 2 12.41 -22.88 57.86
C ASN A 2 11.35 -21.99 57.21
N LYS A 3 10.76 -21.03 57.93
CA LYS A 3 9.73 -20.14 57.33
C LYS A 3 10.31 -18.95 56.51
N LEU A 4 11.50 -18.50 56.84
CA LEU A 4 12.19 -17.43 56.11
C LEU A 4 12.78 -17.90 54.77
N LEU A 5 13.24 -19.15 54.69
CA LEU A 5 13.72 -19.74 53.42
C LEU A 5 12.58 -19.97 52.42
N SER A 6 11.38 -20.35 52.92
CA SER A 6 10.21 -20.57 52.06
C SER A 6 9.68 -19.30 51.40
N LEU A 7 9.76 -18.14 52.10
CA LEU A 7 9.33 -16.86 51.53
C LEU A 7 10.30 -16.33 50.49
N SER A 8 11.60 -16.52 50.65
CA SER A 8 12.60 -16.08 49.67
C SER A 8 12.57 -16.85 48.36
N VAL A 9 12.25 -18.15 48.39
CA VAL A 9 12.10 -18.98 47.18
C VAL A 9 10.84 -18.59 46.41
N LEU A 10 9.74 -18.25 47.09
CA LEU A 10 8.50 -17.83 46.44
C LEU A 10 8.64 -16.44 45.78
N ALA A 11 9.40 -15.52 46.39
CA ALA A 11 9.66 -14.18 45.80
C ALA A 11 10.55 -14.25 44.57
N THR A 12 11.51 -15.18 44.51
CA THR A 12 12.43 -15.34 43.38
C THR A 12 11.75 -15.97 42.16
N THR A 13 10.78 -16.85 42.35
CA THR A 13 10.02 -17.43 41.23
C THR A 13 9.05 -16.45 40.58
N LEU A 14 8.52 -15.47 41.31
CA LEU A 14 7.66 -14.41 40.76
C LEU A 14 8.42 -13.41 39.87
N LEU A 15 9.71 -13.19 40.14
CA LEU A 15 10.54 -12.27 39.33
C LEU A 15 10.98 -12.86 37.98
N LEU A 16 10.99 -14.18 37.82
CA LEU A 16 11.36 -14.86 36.57
C LEU A 16 10.22 -14.96 35.56
N SER A 17 8.96 -14.76 35.98
CA SER A 17 7.80 -14.77 35.08
C SER A 17 7.58 -13.45 34.29
N SER A 18 8.33 -12.41 34.58
CA SER A 18 8.12 -11.08 33.99
C SER A 18 8.79 -10.87 32.63
N CYS A 19 9.60 -11.82 32.15
CA CYS A 19 10.37 -11.64 30.91
C CYS A 19 9.77 -12.35 29.68
N SER A 20 8.57 -12.95 29.75
CA SER A 20 8.04 -13.78 28.66
C SER A 20 6.97 -13.09 27.78
N ASN A 21 6.66 -11.82 27.98
CA ASN A 21 5.69 -11.08 27.18
C ASN A 21 6.34 -9.99 26.32
N ALA A 22 7.49 -10.25 25.70
CA ALA A 22 7.91 -9.43 24.57
C ALA A 22 6.87 -9.63 23.45
N PRO A 23 6.33 -8.54 22.85
CA PRO A 23 5.43 -8.68 21.72
C PRO A 23 6.13 -9.53 20.67
N GLN A 24 5.52 -10.65 20.29
CA GLN A 24 6.07 -11.48 19.24
C GLN A 24 5.92 -10.70 17.95
N GLU A 25 7.04 -10.32 17.33
CA GLU A 25 7.02 -9.59 16.06
C GLU A 25 6.29 -10.41 15.01
N GLU A 26 5.37 -9.76 14.30
CA GLU A 26 4.65 -10.41 13.21
C GLU A 26 5.63 -10.78 12.10
N PRO A 27 5.58 -11.98 11.52
CA PRO A 27 6.44 -12.36 10.41
C PRO A 27 6.32 -11.36 9.25
N LEU A 28 7.44 -10.94 8.68
CA LEU A 28 7.50 -9.95 7.59
C LEU A 28 6.58 -10.32 6.42
N ALA A 29 6.51 -11.60 6.06
CA ALA A 29 5.61 -12.07 5.00
C ALA A 29 4.14 -11.68 5.26
N LYS A 30 3.65 -11.83 6.49
CA LYS A 30 2.27 -11.42 6.84
C LYS A 30 2.06 -9.91 6.76
N VAL A 31 3.08 -9.12 7.13
CA VAL A 31 3.02 -7.66 7.01
C VAL A 31 2.92 -7.26 5.53
N ILE A 32 3.73 -7.90 4.67
CA ILE A 32 3.71 -7.68 3.22
C ILE A 32 2.35 -8.06 2.64
N ASP A 33 1.85 -9.25 2.93
CA ASP A 33 0.56 -9.74 2.42
C ASP A 33 -0.59 -8.81 2.81
N ARG A 34 -0.61 -8.37 4.07
CA ARG A 34 -1.61 -7.40 4.54
C ARG A 34 -1.48 -6.05 3.81
N GLY A 35 -0.26 -5.58 3.62
CA GLY A 35 0.02 -4.33 2.88
C GLY A 35 -0.47 -4.42 1.44
N LEU A 36 -0.11 -5.46 0.70
CA LEU A 36 -0.52 -5.67 -0.69
C LEU A 36 -2.05 -5.81 -0.82
N LYS A 37 -2.69 -6.51 0.12
CA LYS A 37 -4.15 -6.61 0.15
C LYS A 37 -4.80 -5.23 0.34
N ALA A 38 -4.34 -4.46 1.32
CA ALA A 38 -4.86 -3.12 1.57
C ALA A 38 -4.62 -2.19 0.36
N SER A 39 -3.44 -2.23 -0.25
CA SER A 39 -3.12 -1.46 -1.47
C SER A 39 -4.06 -1.83 -2.62
N THR A 40 -4.32 -3.13 -2.84
CA THR A 40 -5.25 -3.59 -3.87
C THR A 40 -6.66 -3.04 -3.64
N GLU A 41 -7.18 -3.12 -2.42
CA GLU A 41 -8.51 -2.62 -2.08
C GLU A 41 -8.61 -1.10 -2.31
N GLN A 42 -7.61 -0.33 -1.88
CA GLN A 42 -7.58 1.12 -2.05
C GLN A 42 -7.41 1.53 -3.52
N ALA A 43 -6.52 0.88 -4.26
CA ALA A 43 -6.32 1.14 -5.69
C ALA A 43 -7.59 0.86 -6.51
N LEU A 44 -8.29 -0.23 -6.22
CA LEU A 44 -9.56 -0.56 -6.90
C LEU A 44 -10.68 0.43 -6.55
N LEU A 45 -10.76 0.91 -5.29
CA LEU A 45 -11.72 1.96 -4.92
C LEU A 45 -11.45 3.25 -5.70
N MET A 46 -10.17 3.68 -5.76
CA MET A 46 -9.75 4.86 -6.50
C MET A 46 -10.02 4.71 -8.01
N ALA A 47 -9.74 3.54 -8.58
CA ALA A 47 -9.98 3.25 -9.98
C ALA A 47 -11.48 3.35 -10.33
N LYS A 48 -12.36 2.83 -9.49
CA LYS A 48 -13.82 2.92 -9.65
C LYS A 48 -14.31 4.36 -9.60
N GLU A 49 -13.81 5.14 -8.65
CA GLU A 49 -14.16 6.57 -8.52
C GLU A 49 -13.78 7.37 -9.78
N LEU A 50 -12.64 7.03 -10.39
CA LEU A 50 -12.11 7.72 -11.55
C LEU A 50 -12.55 7.12 -12.90
N GLU A 51 -13.19 5.96 -12.92
CA GLU A 51 -13.55 5.25 -14.16
C GLU A 51 -14.35 6.13 -15.11
N GLN A 52 -15.32 6.89 -14.59
CA GLN A 52 -16.21 7.76 -15.37
C GLN A 52 -15.65 9.17 -15.60
N GLN A 53 -14.47 9.47 -15.09
CA GLN A 53 -13.81 10.75 -15.27
C GLN A 53 -12.79 10.66 -16.40
N ASP A 54 -13.22 10.91 -17.63
CA ASP A 54 -12.36 10.73 -18.81
C ASP A 54 -11.04 11.49 -18.74
N GLY A 55 -9.94 10.81 -19.05
CA GLY A 55 -8.58 11.35 -19.06
C GLY A 55 -8.03 11.78 -17.68
N ARG A 56 -8.76 11.53 -16.58
CA ARG A 56 -8.32 11.95 -15.24
C ARG A 56 -7.53 10.84 -14.54
N LEU A 57 -6.47 11.26 -13.84
CA LEU A 57 -5.57 10.44 -13.04
C LEU A 57 -5.55 10.98 -11.60
N PRO A 58 -5.36 10.13 -10.58
CA PRO A 58 -5.32 10.60 -9.21
C PRO A 58 -4.05 11.43 -8.98
N LYS A 59 -4.19 12.49 -8.18
CA LYS A 59 -3.09 13.40 -7.86
C LYS A 59 -2.82 13.47 -6.36
N SER A 60 -3.81 13.85 -5.59
CA SER A 60 -3.70 14.05 -4.14
C SER A 60 -5.06 13.99 -3.45
N ILE A 61 -5.04 13.99 -2.12
CA ILE A 61 -6.24 14.23 -1.30
C ILE A 61 -6.11 15.58 -0.64
N LYS A 62 -7.08 16.46 -0.85
CA LYS A 62 -7.16 17.76 -0.22
C LYS A 62 -8.53 17.95 0.42
N ASP A 63 -8.55 18.32 1.68
CA ASP A 63 -9.77 18.52 2.48
C ASP A 63 -10.74 17.32 2.38
N GLY A 64 -10.18 16.09 2.39
CA GLY A 64 -10.93 14.84 2.27
C GLY A 64 -11.47 14.54 0.87
N LYS A 65 -11.12 15.32 -0.16
CA LYS A 65 -11.56 15.13 -1.54
C LYS A 65 -10.41 14.73 -2.43
N LEU A 66 -10.67 13.82 -3.36
CA LEU A 66 -9.72 13.41 -4.38
C LEU A 66 -9.51 14.56 -5.38
N GLU A 67 -8.27 15.03 -5.47
CA GLU A 67 -7.80 15.89 -6.57
C GLU A 67 -7.26 15.02 -7.70
N THR A 68 -7.53 15.43 -8.92
CA THR A 68 -7.10 14.73 -10.13
C THR A 68 -6.23 15.62 -11.02
N SER A 69 -5.42 14.98 -11.87
CA SER A 69 -4.65 15.62 -12.93
C SER A 69 -4.98 15.01 -14.28
N ASP A 70 -4.43 15.59 -15.34
CA ASP A 70 -4.33 14.94 -16.64
C ASP A 70 -3.02 14.15 -16.77
N CYS A 71 -2.78 13.59 -17.96
CA CYS A 71 -1.59 12.79 -18.24
C CYS A 71 -0.27 13.58 -18.25
N TYR A 72 -0.30 14.92 -18.33
CA TYR A 72 0.91 15.76 -18.35
C TYR A 72 1.45 16.09 -16.95
N TRP A 73 0.77 15.66 -15.90
CA TRP A 73 1.29 15.76 -14.55
C TRP A 73 2.46 14.80 -14.36
N TRP A 74 3.58 15.26 -13.81
CA TRP A 74 4.86 14.54 -13.75
C TRP A 74 4.80 13.13 -13.14
N CYS A 75 3.86 12.82 -12.27
CA CYS A 75 3.69 11.49 -11.67
C CYS A 75 2.43 10.75 -12.17
N SER A 76 1.93 11.11 -13.36
CA SER A 76 0.71 10.50 -13.92
C SER A 76 0.82 8.99 -14.16
N GLY A 77 2.02 8.48 -14.44
CA GLY A 77 2.28 7.06 -14.68
C GLY A 77 2.31 6.19 -13.42
N PHE A 78 2.41 6.78 -12.22
CA PHE A 78 2.52 5.98 -10.99
C PHE A 78 1.27 5.14 -10.72
N PHE A 79 0.08 5.69 -10.88
CA PHE A 79 -1.15 4.97 -10.60
C PHE A 79 -1.38 3.75 -11.52
N PRO A 80 -1.29 3.86 -12.86
CA PRO A 80 -1.33 2.67 -13.70
C PRO A 80 -0.17 1.70 -13.42
N GLY A 81 1.02 2.18 -13.10
CA GLY A 81 2.15 1.35 -12.69
C GLY A 81 1.85 0.55 -11.42
N GLU A 82 1.26 1.18 -10.38
CA GLU A 82 0.80 0.50 -9.17
C GLU A 82 -0.21 -0.60 -9.49
N LEU A 83 -1.21 -0.32 -10.32
CA LEU A 83 -2.21 -1.31 -10.73
C LEU A 83 -1.58 -2.53 -11.44
N TRP A 84 -0.55 -2.33 -12.27
CA TRP A 84 0.17 -3.42 -12.89
C TRP A 84 0.97 -4.24 -11.88
N TYR A 85 1.67 -3.63 -10.92
CA TYR A 85 2.37 -4.36 -9.85
C TYR A 85 1.41 -5.16 -8.97
N LEU A 86 0.26 -4.60 -8.64
CA LEU A 86 -0.78 -5.32 -7.89
C LEU A 86 -1.34 -6.50 -8.70
N TYR A 87 -1.51 -6.32 -10.01
CA TYR A 87 -1.92 -7.40 -10.91
C TYR A 87 -0.87 -8.52 -10.99
N GLU A 88 0.42 -8.20 -11.08
CA GLU A 88 1.49 -9.19 -11.06
C GLU A 88 1.51 -10.00 -9.76
N ASN A 89 1.25 -9.34 -8.63
CA ASN A 89 1.20 -10.02 -7.33
C ASN A 89 -0.04 -10.93 -7.18
N ASN A 90 -1.19 -10.48 -7.63
CA ASN A 90 -2.46 -11.21 -7.55
C ASN A 90 -3.31 -10.96 -8.80
N PRO A 91 -3.12 -11.75 -9.87
CA PRO A 91 -3.82 -11.53 -11.15
C PRO A 91 -5.34 -11.66 -11.03
N THR A 92 -6.04 -10.55 -11.22
CA THR A 92 -7.51 -10.53 -11.32
C THR A 92 -7.96 -9.80 -12.58
N PRO A 93 -9.11 -10.18 -13.18
CA PRO A 93 -9.66 -9.49 -14.35
C PRO A 93 -9.91 -7.99 -14.07
N GLU A 94 -10.29 -7.64 -12.85
CA GLU A 94 -10.60 -6.27 -12.46
C GLU A 94 -9.33 -5.40 -12.41
N LEU A 95 -8.24 -5.88 -11.80
CA LEU A 95 -6.95 -5.18 -11.80
C LEU A 95 -6.44 -5.00 -13.24
N LYS A 96 -6.52 -6.03 -14.07
CA LYS A 96 -6.12 -5.96 -15.48
C LYS A 96 -6.91 -4.91 -16.25
N LYS A 97 -8.24 -4.87 -16.05
CA LYS A 97 -9.12 -3.87 -16.66
C LYS A 97 -8.66 -2.47 -16.34
N TYR A 98 -8.48 -2.17 -15.04
CA TYR A 98 -8.13 -0.82 -14.62
C TYR A 98 -6.68 -0.45 -14.95
N ALA A 99 -5.74 -1.38 -14.84
CA ALA A 99 -4.37 -1.15 -15.27
C ALA A 99 -4.32 -0.76 -16.75
N GLY A 100 -5.03 -1.47 -17.63
CA GLY A 100 -5.16 -1.13 -19.05
C GLY A 100 -5.82 0.23 -19.25
N LEU A 101 -7.00 0.46 -18.65
CA LEU A 101 -7.74 1.72 -18.77
C LEU A 101 -6.90 2.95 -18.40
N PHE A 102 -6.20 2.89 -17.27
CA PHE A 102 -5.39 4.03 -16.81
C PHE A 102 -4.08 4.18 -17.59
N THR A 103 -3.53 3.10 -18.14
CA THR A 103 -2.40 3.16 -19.08
C THR A 103 -2.80 3.85 -20.39
N GLU A 104 -3.97 3.54 -20.95
CA GLU A 104 -4.49 4.19 -22.16
C GLU A 104 -4.64 5.71 -22.00
N ARG A 105 -4.94 6.20 -20.78
CA ARG A 105 -5.01 7.63 -20.49
C ARG A 105 -3.67 8.37 -20.66
N LEU A 106 -2.56 7.61 -20.68
CA LEU A 106 -1.21 8.14 -20.87
C LEU A 106 -0.74 8.13 -22.32
N GLU A 107 -1.52 7.62 -23.26
CA GLU A 107 -1.12 7.49 -24.68
C GLU A 107 -0.55 8.79 -25.26
N LYS A 108 -1.12 9.94 -24.88
CA LYS A 108 -0.70 11.26 -25.38
C LYS A 108 0.72 11.65 -24.99
N VAL A 109 1.24 11.13 -23.87
CA VAL A 109 2.58 11.52 -23.40
C VAL A 109 3.71 10.68 -23.98
N GLN A 110 3.43 9.58 -24.68
CA GLN A 110 4.45 8.73 -25.30
C GLN A 110 5.32 9.47 -26.34
N HIS A 111 4.86 10.58 -26.86
CA HIS A 111 5.57 11.38 -27.87
C HIS A 111 6.10 12.71 -27.34
N VAL A 112 5.98 12.97 -26.05
CA VAL A 112 6.54 14.18 -25.41
C VAL A 112 8.06 14.07 -25.37
N THR A 113 8.76 15.11 -25.85
CA THR A 113 10.23 15.12 -25.96
C THR A 113 10.88 16.28 -25.20
N ASP A 114 10.11 17.21 -24.69
CA ASP A 114 10.55 18.45 -24.05
C ASP A 114 10.34 18.48 -22.53
N ASN A 115 9.98 17.34 -21.95
CA ASN A 115 9.77 17.17 -20.52
C ASN A 115 10.74 16.14 -19.95
N HIS A 116 11.50 16.51 -18.92
CA HIS A 116 12.45 15.63 -18.26
C HIS A 116 11.79 14.53 -17.39
N ASP A 117 10.49 14.68 -17.08
CA ASP A 117 9.73 13.72 -16.27
C ASP A 117 9.01 12.63 -17.10
N VAL A 118 9.27 12.55 -18.42
CA VAL A 118 8.63 11.56 -19.31
C VAL A 118 8.71 10.11 -18.76
N GLY A 119 9.79 9.78 -18.03
CA GLY A 119 9.94 8.46 -17.43
C GLY A 119 8.97 8.14 -16.27
N PHE A 120 8.24 9.13 -15.76
CA PHE A 120 7.25 9.00 -14.68
C PHE A 120 5.79 9.19 -15.17
N MET A 121 5.59 9.50 -16.44
CA MET A 121 4.29 9.69 -17.07
C MET A 121 3.71 8.43 -17.68
#